data_9e0ec1242f7a58cff4f1637871f79634
#
_entry.id   9e0ec1242f7a58cff4f1637871f79634
#
_cell.length_a   1.000
_cell.length_b   1.000
_cell.length_c   1.000
_cell.angle_alpha   90.00
_cell.angle_beta   90.00
_cell.angle_gamma   90.00
#
_symmetry.space_group_name_H-M   'P 1'
#
loop_
_entity.id
_entity.type
_entity.pdbx_description
1 polymer ?
#
loop_
_entity_poly.entity_id
_entity_poly.type
_entity_poly.pdbx_seq_one_letter_code
_entity_poly.pdbx_strand_id
1 'polypeptide(L)'
;MVYANGDRYEGSFQDGFRDGEGTYSWINGDVYAGRFVRDQPHGQGTFEWRDGRIYQGDFMMGSRQGKGTYSTVQGDIYEGDFNENRMHGEGTYQWSNGDKYSGTYLNGKRHGFGEFVWANGERYEGWFLDDYMSGKGTMVYLDESRYVGNFENNLRSGYGELFSTLGGTFKGFYRNDQPEGYGVRLTIEEEVILEYWVDGGLDKSRALEVKEECKVLHEGRNWFVVAENCIDGFAHGQSAIVDEELRVLVPEAFLVLGRLVEGEILNLSPSQSDQSE
;
A
#
# COMPACT_ATOMS: atom_id res chain seq x y z
N MET A 1 4.83 50.77 0.26
CA MET A 1 6.25 51.11 0.59
C MET A 1 7.16 50.41 -0.44
N VAL A 2 8.20 51.08 -0.90
CA VAL A 2 9.25 50.48 -1.74
C VAL A 2 10.53 50.46 -0.90
N TYR A 3 11.14 49.27 -0.80
CA TYR A 3 12.36 49.05 -0.03
C TYR A 3 13.60 49.32 -0.88
N ALA A 4 14.74 49.56 -0.25
CA ALA A 4 16.00 49.85 -0.92
C ALA A 4 16.53 48.71 -1.80
N ASN A 5 16.14 47.44 -1.50
CA ASN A 5 16.45 46.26 -2.31
C ASN A 5 15.53 46.07 -3.51
N GLY A 6 14.53 46.95 -3.69
CA GLY A 6 13.56 46.88 -4.77
C GLY A 6 12.28 46.13 -4.46
N ASP A 7 12.15 45.49 -3.29
CA ASP A 7 10.92 44.89 -2.85
C ASP A 7 9.82 45.91 -2.62
N ARG A 8 8.58 45.51 -2.69
CA ARG A 8 7.42 46.38 -2.49
C ARG A 8 6.44 45.75 -1.50
N TYR A 9 5.94 46.58 -0.57
CA TYR A 9 4.81 46.20 0.28
C TYR A 9 3.67 47.21 0.15
N GLU A 10 2.47 46.68 0.06
CA GLU A 10 1.20 47.41 0.04
C GLU A 10 0.24 46.76 1.03
N GLY A 11 -0.05 47.44 2.14
CA GLY A 11 -0.87 46.88 3.21
C GLY A 11 -0.75 47.67 4.52
N SER A 12 -1.27 47.06 5.57
CA SER A 12 -1.38 47.64 6.90
C SER A 12 -0.06 47.56 7.66
N PHE A 13 0.18 48.57 8.52
CA PHE A 13 1.29 48.65 9.47
C PHE A 13 0.77 48.89 10.87
N GLN A 14 1.40 48.26 11.86
CA GLN A 14 1.18 48.53 13.28
C GLN A 14 2.54 48.55 13.98
N ASP A 15 2.81 49.61 14.77
CA ASP A 15 4.04 49.81 15.53
C ASP A 15 5.33 49.68 14.68
N GLY A 16 5.27 50.05 13.38
CA GLY A 16 6.39 50.01 12.45
C GLY A 16 6.59 48.67 11.75
N PHE A 17 5.83 47.62 12.10
CA PHE A 17 5.84 46.30 11.47
C PHE A 17 4.70 46.18 10.48
N ARG A 18 4.89 45.34 9.42
CA ARG A 18 3.77 44.89 8.60
C ARG A 18 2.86 44.06 9.48
N ASP A 19 1.63 44.47 9.66
CA ASP A 19 0.66 43.83 10.53
C ASP A 19 -0.77 44.07 9.98
N GLY A 20 -1.56 43.00 9.81
CA GLY A 20 -2.84 43.03 9.10
C GLY A 20 -2.71 42.55 7.64
N GLU A 21 -3.71 42.84 6.82
CA GLU A 21 -3.73 42.45 5.41
C GLU A 21 -2.75 43.26 4.57
N GLY A 22 -2.10 42.54 3.60
CA GLY A 22 -1.15 43.18 2.69
C GLY A 22 -0.62 42.27 1.60
N THR A 23 0.05 42.92 0.65
CA THR A 23 0.75 42.24 -0.44
C THR A 23 2.21 42.60 -0.43
N TYR A 24 3.08 41.60 -0.38
CA TYR A 24 4.53 41.77 -0.51
C TYR A 24 5.01 41.20 -1.82
N SER A 25 5.68 42.02 -2.61
CA SER A 25 6.26 41.61 -3.89
C SER A 25 7.79 41.70 -3.78
N TRP A 26 8.44 40.55 -3.92
CA TRP A 26 9.90 40.48 -3.96
C TRP A 26 10.43 40.88 -5.34
N ILE A 27 11.61 41.45 -5.37
CA ILE A 27 12.26 41.84 -6.63
C ILE A 27 12.56 40.69 -7.56
N ASN A 28 12.67 39.45 -6.98
CA ASN A 28 12.84 38.23 -7.75
C ASN A 28 11.57 37.79 -8.52
N GLY A 29 10.42 38.43 -8.24
CA GLY A 29 9.13 38.17 -8.86
C GLY A 29 8.19 37.28 -8.05
N ASP A 30 8.57 36.81 -6.85
CA ASP A 30 7.65 36.14 -5.91
C ASP A 30 6.67 37.16 -5.34
N VAL A 31 5.45 36.71 -4.99
CA VAL A 31 4.42 37.54 -4.38
C VAL A 31 3.75 36.77 -3.24
N TYR A 32 3.56 37.45 -2.10
CA TYR A 32 2.68 36.99 -1.04
C TYR A 32 1.54 37.97 -0.85
N ALA A 33 0.32 37.50 -0.83
CA ALA A 33 -0.88 38.25 -0.50
C ALA A 33 -1.63 37.58 0.63
N GLY A 34 -1.86 38.31 1.75
CA GLY A 34 -2.54 37.76 2.92
C GLY A 34 -2.21 38.53 4.17
N ARG A 35 -2.50 37.89 5.29
CA ARG A 35 -2.27 38.51 6.60
C ARG A 35 -0.81 38.45 7.00
N PHE A 36 -0.33 39.51 7.67
CA PHE A 36 0.95 39.64 8.32
C PHE A 36 0.77 39.81 9.84
N VAL A 37 1.69 39.27 10.60
CA VAL A 37 1.87 39.54 12.03
C VAL A 37 3.38 39.81 12.26
N ARG A 38 3.70 41.03 12.71
CA ARG A 38 5.08 41.46 12.96
C ARG A 38 6.05 41.09 11.85
N ASP A 39 5.77 41.56 10.63
CA ASP A 39 6.53 41.35 9.40
C ASP A 39 6.48 39.92 8.79
N GLN A 40 5.81 38.96 9.40
CA GLN A 40 5.77 37.58 8.94
C GLN A 40 4.40 37.20 8.41
N PRO A 41 4.29 36.48 7.27
CA PRO A 41 3.08 35.83 6.82
C PRO A 41 2.42 35.02 7.94
N HIS A 42 1.10 35.20 8.15
CA HIS A 42 0.35 34.55 9.21
C HIS A 42 -1.12 34.41 8.83
N GLY A 43 -1.79 33.33 9.32
CA GLY A 43 -3.19 33.08 8.94
C GLY A 43 -3.33 32.69 7.48
N GLN A 44 -4.45 33.04 6.87
CA GLN A 44 -4.70 32.74 5.46
C GLN A 44 -3.89 33.63 4.52
N GLY A 45 -3.36 33.05 3.45
CA GLY A 45 -2.62 33.80 2.44
C GLY A 45 -2.36 32.98 1.17
N THR A 46 -1.96 33.69 0.12
CA THR A 46 -1.54 33.11 -1.15
C THR A 46 -0.09 33.49 -1.39
N PHE A 47 0.74 32.50 -1.68
CA PHE A 47 2.12 32.69 -2.13
C PHE A 47 2.24 32.23 -3.58
N GLU A 48 2.63 33.13 -4.45
CA GLU A 48 2.89 32.88 -5.84
C GLU A 48 4.39 33.03 -6.13
N TRP A 49 5.02 31.93 -6.54
CA TRP A 49 6.42 31.94 -6.94
C TRP A 49 6.57 32.48 -8.35
N ARG A 50 7.66 33.13 -8.62
CA ARG A 50 8.03 33.65 -9.96
C ARG A 50 7.92 32.59 -11.06
N ASP A 51 8.16 31.32 -10.72
CA ASP A 51 8.09 30.20 -11.67
C ASP A 51 6.65 29.72 -11.93
N GLY A 52 5.64 30.35 -11.30
CA GLY A 52 4.23 30.08 -11.50
C GLY A 52 3.64 29.01 -10.57
N ARG A 53 4.39 28.47 -9.63
CA ARG A 53 3.84 27.67 -8.53
C ARG A 53 2.99 28.53 -7.63
N ILE A 54 1.94 27.98 -7.04
CA ILE A 54 1.06 28.71 -6.13
C ILE A 54 0.81 27.84 -4.87
N TYR A 55 0.85 28.48 -3.72
CA TYR A 55 0.31 27.95 -2.48
C TYR A 55 -0.78 28.87 -1.96
N GLN A 56 -1.92 28.30 -1.57
CA GLN A 56 -3.00 29.01 -0.90
C GLN A 56 -3.39 28.25 0.36
N GLY A 57 -3.32 28.87 1.51
CA GLY A 57 -3.63 28.20 2.77
C GLY A 57 -3.11 28.93 4.00
N ASP A 58 -2.96 28.15 5.07
CA ASP A 58 -2.53 28.66 6.37
C ASP A 58 -1.02 28.92 6.42
N PHE A 59 -0.67 30.02 7.04
CA PHE A 59 0.71 30.39 7.40
C PHE A 59 0.83 30.60 8.90
N MET A 60 1.94 30.21 9.45
CA MET A 60 2.33 30.52 10.82
C MET A 60 3.79 30.95 10.85
N MET A 61 4.01 32.21 11.24
CA MET A 61 5.36 32.82 11.36
C MET A 61 6.23 32.60 10.11
N GLY A 62 5.64 32.85 8.92
CA GLY A 62 6.31 32.75 7.64
C GLY A 62 6.37 31.36 7.01
N SER A 63 5.94 30.33 7.72
CA SER A 63 5.93 28.95 7.21
C SER A 63 4.51 28.51 6.83
N ARG A 64 4.38 27.71 5.77
CA ARG A 64 3.13 27.01 5.44
C ARG A 64 2.83 26.00 6.56
N GLN A 65 1.62 26.11 7.10
CA GLN A 65 1.18 25.32 8.25
C GLN A 65 -0.32 25.06 8.12
N GLY A 66 -0.86 23.99 8.75
CA GLY A 66 -2.29 23.71 8.69
C GLY A 66 -2.77 23.31 7.29
N LYS A 67 -3.96 23.71 6.89
CA LYS A 67 -4.55 23.32 5.61
C LYS A 67 -4.11 24.24 4.46
N GLY A 68 -3.88 23.64 3.30
CA GLY A 68 -3.55 24.41 2.11
C GLY A 68 -3.59 23.61 0.81
N THR A 69 -3.62 24.36 -0.29
CA THR A 69 -3.52 23.84 -1.65
C THR A 69 -2.21 24.33 -2.26
N TYR A 70 -1.45 23.42 -2.85
CA TYR A 70 -0.24 23.73 -3.57
C TYR A 70 -0.36 23.23 -5.01
N SER A 71 -0.10 24.09 -5.99
CA SER A 71 -0.12 23.73 -7.40
C SER A 71 1.21 24.02 -8.08
N THR A 72 1.60 23.13 -8.99
CA THR A 72 2.78 23.28 -9.84
C THR A 72 2.43 23.83 -11.21
N VAL A 73 3.41 24.35 -11.92
CA VAL A 73 3.26 24.83 -13.32
C VAL A 73 2.88 23.68 -14.27
N GLN A 74 3.26 22.46 -13.93
CA GLN A 74 2.93 21.26 -14.71
C GLN A 74 1.47 20.82 -14.54
N GLY A 75 0.77 21.40 -13.55
CA GLY A 75 -0.63 21.08 -13.24
C GLY A 75 -0.80 20.03 -12.13
N ASP A 76 0.27 19.67 -11.43
CA ASP A 76 0.11 18.87 -10.22
C ASP A 76 -0.53 19.69 -9.11
N ILE A 77 -1.37 19.06 -8.30
CA ILE A 77 -2.09 19.70 -7.20
C ILE A 77 -1.97 18.84 -5.94
N TYR A 78 -1.55 19.44 -4.87
CA TYR A 78 -1.68 18.88 -3.52
C TYR A 78 -2.70 19.68 -2.72
N GLU A 79 -3.61 19.00 -2.05
CA GLU A 79 -4.56 19.57 -1.11
C GLU A 79 -4.49 18.78 0.20
N GLY A 80 -4.14 19.42 1.32
CA GLY A 80 -3.98 18.72 2.58
C GLY A 80 -3.29 19.53 3.66
N ASP A 81 -2.77 18.80 4.65
CA ASP A 81 -2.06 19.38 5.77
C ASP A 81 -0.63 19.75 5.40
N PHE A 82 -0.15 20.83 5.99
CA PHE A 82 1.23 21.28 5.96
C PHE A 82 1.79 21.44 7.36
N ASN A 83 3.05 21.08 7.53
CA ASN A 83 3.82 21.35 8.73
C ASN A 83 5.22 21.81 8.33
N GLU A 84 5.64 23.03 8.79
CA GLU A 84 6.94 23.61 8.50
C GLU A 84 7.32 23.56 7.02
N ASN A 85 6.40 24.04 6.14
CA ASN A 85 6.54 24.06 4.68
C ASN A 85 6.51 22.70 3.96
N ARG A 86 6.24 21.59 4.64
CA ARG A 86 6.18 20.23 4.06
C ARG A 86 4.76 19.70 4.10
N MET A 87 4.39 18.90 3.13
CA MET A 87 3.17 18.07 3.17
C MET A 87 3.25 17.18 4.40
N HIS A 88 2.16 17.11 5.16
CA HIS A 88 2.08 16.37 6.42
C HIS A 88 0.64 15.94 6.68
N GLY A 89 0.39 15.00 7.64
CA GLY A 89 -0.97 14.62 7.97
C GLY A 89 -1.74 14.08 6.76
N GLU A 90 -3.04 14.35 6.70
CA GLU A 90 -3.88 13.88 5.61
C GLU A 90 -3.83 14.81 4.40
N GLY A 91 -3.74 14.20 3.21
CA GLY A 91 -3.73 14.98 1.96
C GLY A 91 -4.00 14.15 0.71
N THR A 92 -4.33 14.86 -0.34
CA THR A 92 -4.51 14.31 -1.69
C THR A 92 -3.53 14.99 -2.63
N TYR A 93 -2.80 14.18 -3.39
CA TYR A 93 -1.94 14.65 -4.48
C TYR A 93 -2.47 14.12 -5.80
N GLN A 94 -2.74 15.01 -6.73
CA GLN A 94 -3.11 14.70 -8.10
C GLN A 94 -1.99 15.14 -9.03
N TRP A 95 -1.39 14.20 -9.73
CA TRP A 95 -0.39 14.47 -10.75
C TRP A 95 -1.04 14.87 -12.08
N SER A 96 -0.34 15.67 -12.83
CA SER A 96 -0.77 16.14 -14.16
C SER A 96 -0.92 15.00 -15.18
N ASN A 97 -0.27 13.85 -14.96
CA ASN A 97 -0.44 12.65 -15.77
C ASN A 97 -1.73 11.87 -15.47
N GLY A 98 -2.50 12.28 -14.43
CA GLY A 98 -3.74 11.65 -14.01
C GLY A 98 -3.63 10.69 -12.83
N ASP A 99 -2.43 10.39 -12.34
CA ASP A 99 -2.24 9.63 -11.12
C ASP A 99 -2.80 10.41 -9.91
N LYS A 100 -3.22 9.70 -8.89
CA LYS A 100 -3.74 10.29 -7.66
C LYS A 100 -3.32 9.48 -6.44
N TYR A 101 -2.90 10.16 -5.39
CA TYR A 101 -2.72 9.58 -4.06
C TYR A 101 -3.63 10.30 -3.06
N SER A 102 -4.27 9.55 -2.18
CA SER A 102 -5.04 10.06 -1.03
C SER A 102 -4.64 9.28 0.21
N GLY A 103 -4.15 9.96 1.23
CA GLY A 103 -3.68 9.31 2.46
C GLY A 103 -2.75 10.18 3.28
N THR A 104 -2.02 9.54 4.17
CA THR A 104 -1.16 10.21 5.13
C THR A 104 0.19 10.59 4.53
N TYR A 105 0.70 11.75 4.94
CA TYR A 105 2.02 12.27 4.62
C TYR A 105 2.84 12.50 5.88
N LEU A 106 4.12 12.19 5.83
CA LEU A 106 5.10 12.52 6.85
C LEU A 106 6.30 13.23 6.22
N ASN A 107 6.50 14.51 6.58
CA ASN A 107 7.62 15.32 6.10
C ASN A 107 7.79 15.36 4.56
N GLY A 108 6.67 15.42 3.84
CA GLY A 108 6.65 15.52 2.39
C GLY A 108 6.61 14.19 1.63
N LYS A 109 6.62 13.06 2.34
CA LYS A 109 6.57 11.72 1.76
C LYS A 109 5.25 11.03 2.10
N ARG A 110 4.74 10.18 1.21
CA ARG A 110 3.62 9.27 1.50
C ARG A 110 4.07 8.33 2.61
N HIS A 111 3.24 8.21 3.65
CA HIS A 111 3.54 7.42 4.83
C HIS A 111 2.22 6.95 5.47
N GLY A 112 2.24 5.84 6.23
CA GLY A 112 1.01 5.32 6.82
C GLY A 112 0.04 4.74 5.78
N PHE A 113 -1.25 4.80 6.06
CA PHE A 113 -2.28 4.22 5.17
C PHE A 113 -2.69 5.20 4.07
N GLY A 114 -2.93 4.69 2.85
CA GLY A 114 -3.39 5.50 1.73
C GLY A 114 -3.80 4.68 0.51
N GLU A 115 -4.44 5.37 -0.43
CA GLU A 115 -4.83 4.84 -1.73
C GLU A 115 -4.04 5.55 -2.83
N PHE A 116 -3.47 4.77 -3.75
CA PHE A 116 -2.86 5.26 -4.98
C PHE A 116 -3.65 4.73 -6.18
N VAL A 117 -4.12 5.63 -7.03
CA VAL A 117 -4.83 5.32 -8.28
C VAL A 117 -3.97 5.80 -9.43
N TRP A 118 -3.53 4.87 -10.29
CA TRP A 118 -2.79 5.20 -11.50
C TRP A 118 -3.73 5.71 -12.59
N ALA A 119 -3.21 6.53 -13.48
CA ALA A 119 -3.95 7.08 -14.61
C ALA A 119 -4.52 5.99 -15.55
N ASN A 120 -3.91 4.81 -15.56
CA ASN A 120 -4.39 3.66 -16.32
C ASN A 120 -5.60 2.96 -15.67
N GLY A 121 -5.95 3.28 -14.41
CA GLY A 121 -7.06 2.70 -13.67
C GLY A 121 -6.67 1.61 -12.66
N GLU A 122 -5.41 1.19 -12.61
CA GLU A 122 -4.92 0.35 -11.53
C GLU A 122 -5.00 1.09 -10.20
N ARG A 123 -5.12 0.37 -9.09
CA ARG A 123 -5.13 0.99 -7.76
C ARG A 123 -4.47 0.12 -6.72
N TYR A 124 -3.84 0.79 -5.78
CA TYR A 124 -3.29 0.19 -4.57
C TYR A 124 -3.92 0.87 -3.34
N GLU A 125 -4.38 0.08 -2.41
CA GLU A 125 -4.84 0.52 -1.09
C GLU A 125 -4.06 -0.23 -0.02
N GLY A 126 -3.33 0.48 0.83
CA GLY A 126 -2.46 -0.15 1.82
C GLY A 126 -1.49 0.82 2.47
N TRP A 127 -0.46 0.24 3.08
CA TRP A 127 0.54 0.98 3.84
C TRP A 127 1.66 1.50 2.94
N PHE A 128 2.12 2.69 3.26
CA PHE A 128 3.28 3.36 2.67
C PHE A 128 4.34 3.65 3.73
N LEU A 129 5.59 3.47 3.37
CA LEU A 129 6.75 3.87 4.15
C LEU A 129 7.69 4.67 3.24
N ASP A 130 7.83 5.98 3.51
CA ASP A 130 8.73 6.89 2.79
C ASP A 130 8.60 6.82 1.26
N ASP A 131 7.36 6.91 0.73
CA ASP A 131 6.96 6.84 -0.68
C ASP A 131 6.87 5.42 -1.29
N TYR A 132 7.23 4.38 -0.57
CA TYR A 132 7.15 3.00 -1.05
C TYR A 132 5.93 2.28 -0.49
N MET A 133 5.24 1.47 -1.31
CA MET A 133 4.26 0.50 -0.81
C MET A 133 4.99 -0.48 0.11
N SER A 134 4.50 -0.66 1.34
CA SER A 134 5.15 -1.45 2.38
C SER A 134 4.11 -2.04 3.33
N GLY A 135 4.36 -3.24 3.88
CA GLY A 135 3.40 -3.91 4.73
C GLY A 135 2.17 -4.42 3.97
N LYS A 136 1.03 -4.52 4.63
CA LYS A 136 -0.19 -5.07 4.05
C LYS A 136 -0.84 -4.10 3.07
N GLY A 137 -1.33 -4.64 1.94
CA GLY A 137 -2.07 -3.86 0.96
C GLY A 137 -2.84 -4.72 -0.04
N THR A 138 -3.67 -4.06 -0.80
CA THR A 138 -4.44 -4.62 -1.90
C THR A 138 -4.09 -3.88 -3.19
N MET A 139 -3.64 -4.62 -4.21
CA MET A 139 -3.43 -4.12 -5.56
C MET A 139 -4.53 -4.66 -6.46
N VAL A 140 -5.19 -3.79 -7.22
CA VAL A 140 -6.16 -4.16 -8.25
C VAL A 140 -5.57 -3.75 -9.59
N TYR A 141 -5.49 -4.73 -10.50
CA TYR A 141 -4.90 -4.58 -11.84
C TYR A 141 -5.96 -4.24 -12.88
N LEU A 142 -5.51 -3.89 -14.09
CA LEU A 142 -6.40 -3.53 -15.23
C LEU A 142 -7.37 -4.64 -15.64
N ASP A 143 -6.97 -5.89 -15.49
CA ASP A 143 -7.78 -7.07 -15.81
C ASP A 143 -8.73 -7.45 -14.68
N GLU A 144 -8.89 -6.57 -13.68
CA GLU A 144 -9.67 -6.78 -12.46
C GLU A 144 -9.12 -7.89 -11.54
N SER A 145 -7.98 -8.48 -11.87
CA SER A 145 -7.30 -9.36 -10.92
C SER A 145 -6.84 -8.56 -9.70
N ARG A 146 -6.75 -9.24 -8.57
CA ARG A 146 -6.46 -8.57 -7.28
C ARG A 146 -5.43 -9.36 -6.49
N TYR A 147 -4.41 -8.68 -6.03
CA TYR A 147 -3.48 -9.21 -5.03
C TYR A 147 -3.78 -8.61 -3.65
N VAL A 148 -3.86 -9.46 -2.64
CA VAL A 148 -3.99 -9.08 -1.23
C VAL A 148 -2.84 -9.72 -0.47
N GLY A 149 -1.95 -8.92 0.08
CA GLY A 149 -0.76 -9.47 0.74
C GLY A 149 0.21 -8.41 1.21
N ASN A 150 1.44 -8.84 1.47
CA ASN A 150 2.50 -7.96 1.91
C ASN A 150 3.28 -7.37 0.73
N PHE A 151 3.76 -6.15 0.94
CA PHE A 151 4.62 -5.40 0.03
C PHE A 151 5.90 -4.99 0.75
N GLU A 152 6.97 -4.93 0.04
CA GLU A 152 8.26 -4.38 0.47
C GLU A 152 8.88 -3.62 -0.70
N ASN A 153 9.17 -2.33 -0.51
CA ASN A 153 9.78 -1.46 -1.53
C ASN A 153 9.03 -1.50 -2.88
N ASN A 154 7.68 -1.40 -2.86
CA ASN A 154 6.75 -1.48 -3.99
C ASN A 154 6.58 -2.87 -4.62
N LEU A 155 7.23 -3.90 -4.14
CA LEU A 155 7.17 -5.26 -4.67
C LEU A 155 6.38 -6.17 -3.73
N ARG A 156 5.64 -7.13 -4.28
CA ARG A 156 4.98 -8.18 -3.47
C ARG A 156 6.06 -8.98 -2.76
N SER A 157 5.87 -9.21 -1.44
CA SER A 157 6.82 -9.90 -0.57
C SER A 157 6.10 -10.66 0.53
N GLY A 158 6.64 -11.78 1.00
CA GLY A 158 5.99 -12.61 2.01
C GLY A 158 4.69 -13.25 1.52
N TYR A 159 3.79 -13.57 2.44
CA TYR A 159 2.53 -14.21 2.10
C TYR A 159 1.56 -13.27 1.38
N GLY A 160 0.85 -13.81 0.36
CA GLY A 160 -0.19 -13.09 -0.36
C GLY A 160 -1.13 -14.00 -1.15
N GLU A 161 -2.28 -13.44 -1.49
CA GLU A 161 -3.33 -14.08 -2.27
C GLU A 161 -3.55 -13.31 -3.58
N LEU A 162 -3.42 -13.99 -4.70
CA LEU A 162 -3.71 -13.44 -6.02
C LEU A 162 -5.01 -14.05 -6.54
N PHE A 163 -6.02 -13.23 -6.70
CA PHE A 163 -7.30 -13.54 -7.31
C PHE A 163 -7.22 -13.14 -8.79
N SER A 164 -7.07 -14.12 -9.67
CA SER A 164 -7.02 -13.90 -11.12
C SER A 164 -8.36 -14.16 -11.76
N THR A 165 -8.80 -13.29 -12.65
CA THR A 165 -10.05 -13.45 -13.40
C THR A 165 -10.02 -14.65 -14.35
N LEU A 166 -8.83 -15.07 -14.79
CA LEU A 166 -8.63 -16.16 -15.75
C LEU A 166 -7.98 -17.41 -15.15
N GLY A 167 -7.32 -17.30 -14.00
CA GLY A 167 -6.50 -18.37 -13.44
C GLY A 167 -6.92 -18.86 -12.04
N GLY A 168 -8.06 -18.38 -11.53
CA GLY A 168 -8.51 -18.72 -10.18
C GLY A 168 -7.71 -17.99 -9.09
N THR A 169 -7.62 -18.59 -7.90
CA THR A 169 -6.94 -17.99 -6.75
C THR A 169 -5.64 -18.71 -6.44
N PHE A 170 -4.54 -17.98 -6.36
CA PHE A 170 -3.27 -18.50 -5.84
C PHE A 170 -3.01 -17.93 -4.45
N LYS A 171 -2.68 -18.79 -3.49
CA LYS A 171 -2.25 -18.46 -2.13
C LYS A 171 -0.85 -19.00 -1.89
N GLY A 172 0.09 -18.12 -1.60
CA GLY A 172 1.49 -18.54 -1.43
C GLY A 172 2.41 -17.40 -1.05
N PHE A 173 3.71 -17.70 -1.09
CA PHE A 173 4.73 -16.73 -0.76
C PHE A 173 5.27 -16.04 -2.01
N TYR A 174 5.72 -14.80 -1.84
CA TYR A 174 6.28 -13.95 -2.86
C TYR A 174 7.64 -13.42 -2.42
N ARG A 175 8.56 -13.30 -3.35
CA ARG A 175 9.82 -12.60 -3.22
C ARG A 175 10.05 -11.73 -4.46
N ASN A 176 10.18 -10.41 -4.25
CA ASN A 176 10.42 -9.45 -5.34
C ASN A 176 9.43 -9.60 -6.50
N ASP A 177 8.11 -9.56 -6.20
CA ASP A 177 7.00 -9.76 -7.12
C ASP A 177 6.82 -11.17 -7.70
N GLN A 178 7.70 -12.10 -7.43
CA GLN A 178 7.65 -13.45 -7.98
C GLN A 178 7.16 -14.44 -6.92
N PRO A 179 6.33 -15.43 -7.30
CA PRO A 179 5.99 -16.54 -6.42
C PRO A 179 7.27 -17.31 -6.03
N GLU A 180 7.34 -17.77 -4.79
CA GLU A 180 8.49 -18.49 -4.23
C GLU A 180 8.05 -19.56 -3.23
N GLY A 181 8.62 -20.76 -3.34
CA GLY A 181 8.30 -21.85 -2.45
C GLY A 181 6.93 -22.47 -2.71
N TYR A 182 6.35 -23.07 -1.70
CA TYR A 182 5.05 -23.72 -1.82
C TYR A 182 3.89 -22.72 -1.81
N GLY A 183 2.86 -23.04 -2.65
CA GLY A 183 1.59 -22.34 -2.67
C GLY A 183 0.47 -23.27 -3.13
N VAL A 184 -0.76 -22.80 -2.98
CA VAL A 184 -1.96 -23.52 -3.39
C VAL A 184 -2.73 -22.69 -4.39
N ARG A 185 -3.10 -23.28 -5.51
CA ARG A 185 -4.00 -22.70 -6.50
C ARG A 185 -5.36 -23.38 -6.45
N LEU A 186 -6.41 -22.56 -6.34
CA LEU A 186 -7.77 -22.96 -6.62
C LEU A 186 -8.10 -22.47 -8.03
N THR A 187 -8.30 -23.40 -8.97
CA THR A 187 -8.63 -23.06 -10.36
C THR A 187 -10.08 -22.59 -10.49
N ILE A 188 -10.44 -22.06 -11.65
CA ILE A 188 -11.84 -21.69 -11.97
C ILE A 188 -12.77 -22.92 -12.10
N GLU A 189 -12.21 -24.10 -12.33
CA GLU A 189 -12.90 -25.40 -12.32
C GLU A 189 -12.98 -26.02 -10.91
N GLU A 190 -12.60 -25.24 -9.86
CA GLU A 190 -12.59 -25.66 -8.45
C GLU A 190 -11.57 -26.78 -8.15
N GLU A 191 -10.59 -26.99 -9.01
CA GLU A 191 -9.50 -27.91 -8.72
C GLU A 191 -8.50 -27.25 -7.76
N VAL A 192 -8.04 -27.99 -6.76
CA VAL A 192 -6.99 -27.56 -5.82
C VAL A 192 -5.64 -28.12 -6.28
N ILE A 193 -4.69 -27.24 -6.57
CA ILE A 193 -3.37 -27.61 -7.07
C ILE A 193 -2.30 -27.12 -6.08
N LEU A 194 -1.47 -28.04 -5.60
CA LEU A 194 -0.24 -27.70 -4.90
C LEU A 194 0.82 -27.33 -5.93
N GLU A 195 1.41 -26.15 -5.79
CA GLU A 195 2.47 -25.63 -6.65
C GLU A 195 3.75 -25.39 -5.84
N TYR A 196 4.90 -25.63 -6.46
CA TYR A 196 6.21 -25.27 -5.92
C TYR A 196 6.96 -24.39 -6.91
N TRP A 197 7.37 -23.22 -6.47
CA TRP A 197 7.96 -22.16 -7.28
C TRP A 197 9.41 -21.92 -6.89
N VAL A 198 10.27 -21.73 -7.88
CA VAL A 198 11.69 -21.40 -7.71
C VAL A 198 12.02 -20.24 -8.63
N ASP A 199 12.52 -19.12 -8.06
CA ASP A 199 12.88 -17.92 -8.81
C ASP A 199 11.77 -17.45 -9.77
N GLY A 200 10.50 -17.52 -9.35
CA GLY A 200 9.33 -17.13 -10.13
C GLY A 200 8.91 -18.12 -11.22
N GLY A 201 9.61 -19.23 -11.39
CA GLY A 201 9.25 -20.34 -12.29
C GLY A 201 8.53 -21.46 -11.55
N LEU A 202 7.44 -22.00 -12.14
CA LEU A 202 6.76 -23.18 -11.62
C LEU A 202 7.65 -24.41 -11.84
N ASP A 203 8.21 -24.98 -10.75
CA ASP A 203 9.06 -26.18 -10.79
C ASP A 203 8.23 -27.47 -10.75
N LYS A 204 7.24 -27.54 -9.85
CA LYS A 204 6.39 -28.70 -9.66
C LYS A 204 4.94 -28.28 -9.40
N SER A 205 4.01 -29.12 -9.86
CA SER A 205 2.60 -28.99 -9.51
C SER A 205 1.94 -30.36 -9.42
N ARG A 206 0.95 -30.50 -8.55
CA ARG A 206 0.10 -31.67 -8.48
C ARG A 206 -1.30 -31.31 -7.98
N ALA A 207 -2.32 -31.95 -8.55
CA ALA A 207 -3.68 -31.82 -8.06
C ALA A 207 -3.83 -32.50 -6.69
N LEU A 208 -4.56 -31.82 -5.80
CA LEU A 208 -4.99 -32.36 -4.51
C LEU A 208 -6.48 -32.69 -4.60
N GLU A 209 -6.85 -33.87 -4.17
CA GLU A 209 -8.23 -34.34 -4.21
C GLU A 209 -8.73 -34.61 -2.80
N VAL A 210 -10.03 -34.35 -2.56
CA VAL A 210 -10.70 -34.89 -1.38
C VAL A 210 -10.99 -36.36 -1.67
N LYS A 211 -10.28 -37.22 -0.95
CA LYS A 211 -10.58 -38.66 -1.01
C LYS A 211 -11.46 -38.99 0.19
N GLU A 212 -12.76 -39.23 -0.07
CA GLU A 212 -13.70 -39.64 0.98
C GLU A 212 -13.22 -40.89 1.76
N GLU A 213 -12.40 -41.71 1.09
CA GLU A 213 -11.81 -42.93 1.64
C GLU A 213 -10.56 -42.64 2.51
N CYS A 214 -9.95 -41.46 2.41
CA CYS A 214 -8.71 -41.10 3.08
C CYS A 214 -8.91 -39.96 4.08
N LYS A 215 -9.25 -40.28 5.28
CA LYS A 215 -9.44 -39.27 6.35
C LYS A 215 -8.12 -38.80 6.95
N VAL A 216 -8.04 -37.51 7.23
CA VAL A 216 -6.97 -36.90 7.99
C VAL A 216 -7.51 -36.45 9.35
N LEU A 217 -6.84 -36.90 10.43
CA LEU A 217 -7.19 -36.58 11.83
C LEU A 217 -6.25 -35.49 12.35
N HIS A 218 -6.41 -34.28 11.84
CA HIS A 218 -5.63 -33.13 12.30
C HIS A 218 -6.56 -31.94 12.54
N GLU A 219 -6.60 -31.44 13.77
CA GLU A 219 -7.35 -30.26 14.21
C GLU A 219 -8.85 -30.23 13.87
N GLY A 220 -9.47 -31.40 13.57
CA GLY A 220 -10.91 -31.49 13.30
C GLY A 220 -11.38 -30.74 12.05
N ARG A 221 -10.48 -30.46 11.10
CA ARG A 221 -10.77 -29.81 9.83
C ARG A 221 -10.97 -30.80 8.70
N ASN A 222 -11.63 -30.40 7.65
CA ASN A 222 -11.63 -31.13 6.38
C ASN A 222 -10.35 -30.82 5.60
N TRP A 223 -9.78 -31.82 4.96
CA TRP A 223 -8.50 -31.72 4.28
C TRP A 223 -8.60 -32.23 2.86
N PHE A 224 -8.06 -31.47 1.90
CA PHE A 224 -7.65 -32.01 0.61
C PHE A 224 -6.36 -32.80 0.81
N VAL A 225 -6.28 -33.98 0.21
CA VAL A 225 -5.12 -34.85 0.45
C VAL A 225 -4.66 -35.55 -0.83
N VAL A 226 -3.34 -35.63 -1.00
CA VAL A 226 -2.69 -36.63 -1.85
C VAL A 226 -1.90 -37.55 -0.94
N ALA A 227 -2.35 -38.79 -0.76
CA ALA A 227 -1.70 -39.79 0.06
C ALA A 227 -1.30 -40.99 -0.79
N GLU A 228 -0.16 -41.61 -0.45
CA GLU A 228 0.28 -42.85 -1.10
C GLU A 228 -0.75 -43.96 -0.90
N ASN A 229 -1.27 -44.11 0.29
CA ASN A 229 -2.22 -45.18 0.63
C ASN A 229 -3.30 -44.67 1.59
N CYS A 230 -4.46 -45.34 1.51
CA CYS A 230 -5.52 -45.29 2.52
C CYS A 230 -5.60 -46.63 3.24
N ILE A 231 -5.41 -46.65 4.56
CA ILE A 231 -5.50 -47.82 5.42
C ILE A 231 -6.67 -47.61 6.35
N ASP A 232 -7.63 -48.51 6.32
CA ASP A 232 -8.86 -48.47 7.13
C ASP A 232 -9.61 -47.12 7.00
N GLY A 233 -9.60 -46.52 5.80
CA GLY A 233 -10.21 -45.21 5.54
C GLY A 233 -9.41 -44.01 6.02
N PHE A 234 -8.13 -44.16 6.38
CA PHE A 234 -7.27 -43.07 6.82
C PHE A 234 -6.03 -42.92 5.91
N ALA A 235 -5.63 -41.68 5.66
CA ALA A 235 -4.42 -41.39 4.89
C ALA A 235 -3.17 -41.96 5.59
N HIS A 236 -2.27 -42.57 4.82
CA HIS A 236 -1.06 -43.23 5.32
C HIS A 236 0.09 -43.06 4.33
N GLY A 237 1.30 -42.88 4.85
CA GLY A 237 2.52 -42.72 4.07
C GLY A 237 2.80 -41.25 3.66
N GLN A 238 3.64 -41.10 2.64
CA GLN A 238 3.97 -39.79 2.10
C GLN A 238 2.73 -39.11 1.50
N SER A 239 2.51 -37.87 1.86
CA SER A 239 1.29 -37.14 1.56
C SER A 239 1.57 -35.67 1.34
N ALA A 240 0.61 -34.96 0.77
CA ALA A 240 0.47 -33.53 0.92
C ALA A 240 -0.96 -33.24 1.35
N ILE A 241 -1.13 -32.34 2.29
CA ILE A 241 -2.44 -31.99 2.81
C ILE A 241 -2.60 -30.47 2.87
N VAL A 242 -3.80 -30.01 2.58
CA VAL A 242 -4.20 -28.62 2.75
C VAL A 242 -5.61 -28.60 3.34
N ASP A 243 -5.90 -27.71 4.27
CA ASP A 243 -7.26 -27.61 4.78
C ASP A 243 -8.24 -27.12 3.71
N GLU A 244 -9.53 -27.50 3.81
CA GLU A 244 -10.56 -27.17 2.83
C GLU A 244 -10.72 -25.66 2.61
N GLU A 245 -10.45 -24.86 3.62
CA GLU A 245 -10.49 -23.42 3.52
C GLU A 245 -9.19 -22.80 2.96
N LEU A 246 -8.23 -23.64 2.55
CA LEU A 246 -6.92 -23.24 2.02
C LEU A 246 -6.12 -22.33 2.97
N ARG A 247 -6.17 -22.61 4.27
CA ARG A 247 -5.49 -21.81 5.29
C ARG A 247 -4.18 -22.41 5.77
N VAL A 248 -4.11 -23.75 5.75
CA VAL A 248 -2.94 -24.49 6.25
C VAL A 248 -2.53 -25.50 5.21
N LEU A 249 -1.25 -25.55 4.91
CA LEU A 249 -0.63 -26.50 3.99
C LEU A 249 0.46 -27.26 4.69
N VAL A 250 0.50 -28.59 4.51
CA VAL A 250 1.65 -29.45 4.84
C VAL A 250 2.07 -30.14 3.54
N PRO A 251 3.04 -29.58 2.79
CA PRO A 251 3.37 -30.01 1.44
C PRO A 251 4.06 -31.38 1.39
N GLU A 252 4.79 -31.70 2.44
CA GLU A 252 5.52 -32.97 2.61
C GLU A 252 5.15 -33.60 3.96
N ALA A 253 3.90 -34.10 4.05
CA ALA A 253 3.37 -34.74 5.22
C ALA A 253 3.70 -36.25 5.23
N PHE A 254 4.09 -36.78 6.38
CA PHE A 254 4.03 -38.23 6.61
C PHE A 254 2.89 -38.54 7.58
N LEU A 255 1.93 -39.31 7.12
CA LEU A 255 0.72 -39.64 7.87
C LEU A 255 0.72 -41.11 8.28
N VAL A 256 0.30 -41.36 9.51
CA VAL A 256 0.04 -42.73 10.04
C VAL A 256 -1.41 -42.79 10.49
N LEU A 257 -2.23 -43.55 9.77
CA LEU A 257 -3.68 -43.69 9.99
C LEU A 257 -4.36 -42.31 10.19
N GLY A 258 -4.10 -41.39 9.24
CA GLY A 258 -4.66 -40.05 9.21
C GLY A 258 -4.05 -39.06 10.20
N ARG A 259 -3.09 -39.44 11.02
CA ARG A 259 -2.40 -38.56 11.96
C ARG A 259 -1.09 -38.06 11.36
N LEU A 260 -0.89 -36.76 11.38
CA LEU A 260 0.38 -36.14 10.97
C LEU A 260 1.46 -36.54 11.97
N VAL A 261 2.53 -37.20 11.49
CA VAL A 261 3.69 -37.62 12.27
C VAL A 261 4.90 -36.76 11.93
N GLU A 262 5.04 -36.39 10.66
CA GLU A 262 6.16 -35.57 10.16
C GLU A 262 5.65 -34.65 9.06
N GLY A 263 6.17 -33.41 9.01
CA GLY A 263 5.89 -32.43 7.99
C GLY A 263 5.90 -31.00 8.54
N GLU A 264 6.31 -30.04 7.73
CA GLU A 264 6.27 -28.62 8.06
C GLU A 264 4.87 -28.06 7.81
N ILE A 265 4.30 -27.41 8.83
CA ILE A 265 2.98 -26.78 8.75
C ILE A 265 3.16 -25.33 8.28
N LEU A 266 2.69 -25.03 7.08
CA LEU A 266 2.71 -23.68 6.50
C LEU A 266 1.35 -23.03 6.69
N ASN A 267 1.28 -21.91 7.43
CA ASN A 267 0.07 -21.10 7.50
C ASN A 267 -0.05 -20.24 6.23
N LEU A 268 -1.11 -20.47 5.46
CA LEU A 268 -1.47 -19.72 4.27
C LEU A 268 -2.49 -18.60 4.58
N SER A 269 -2.77 -18.33 5.86
CA SER A 269 -3.59 -17.20 6.29
C SER A 269 -2.74 -16.23 7.10
N PRO A 270 -2.96 -14.91 6.96
CA PRO A 270 -2.31 -13.94 7.84
C PRO A 270 -2.65 -14.26 9.29
N SER A 271 -1.65 -14.37 10.16
CA SER A 271 -1.88 -14.56 11.59
C SER A 271 -2.67 -13.39 12.15
N GLN A 272 -3.66 -13.65 13.01
CA GLN A 272 -4.42 -12.57 13.70
C GLN A 272 -3.54 -11.70 14.60
N SER A 273 -2.29 -12.12 14.88
CA SER A 273 -1.34 -11.37 15.71
C SER A 273 -0.75 -10.12 15.03
N ASP A 274 -0.93 -9.96 13.72
CA ASP A 274 -0.43 -8.78 12.97
C ASP A 274 -1.48 -7.65 12.84
N GLN A 275 -2.59 -7.70 13.60
CA GLN A 275 -3.61 -6.64 13.58
C GLN A 275 -3.43 -5.58 14.67
N SER A 276 -2.33 -5.63 15.43
CA SER A 276 -2.03 -4.60 16.44
C SER A 276 -0.62 -4.05 16.22
N GLU A 277 -0.53 -3.01 15.39
CA GLU A 277 0.41 -1.89 15.62
C GLU A 277 0.04 -0.75 14.64
#